data_b450e7e2b9c3500894319ae4978f19dd
#
_entry.id   b450e7e2b9c3500894319ae4978f19dd
#
_cell.length_a   1.000
_cell.length_b   1.000
_cell.length_c   1.000
_cell.angle_alpha   90.00
_cell.angle_beta   90.00
_cell.angle_gamma   90.00
#
_symmetry.space_group_name_H-M   'P 1'
#
loop_
_entity.id
_entity.type
_entity.pdbx_description
1 polymer ?
#
loop_
_entity_poly.entity_id
_entity_poly.type
_entity_poly.pdbx_seq_one_letter_code
_entity_poly.pdbx_strand_id
1 'polypeptide(L)'
;GLRIKDLVNPAKKMSKSDESGKGIIFLSDDPKSAHKKIMSATTDSIGKVQYDKENQPGISNLLEILTLIRQDAGREVTLEQTANEYFGMDRYGDFKRIVADEVAEFLENFQNRLAAVDEQAIEEKLASSEKDMNVVANETLYRVQKAVGLRK
;
A
#
# COMPACT_ATOMS: atom_id res chain seq x y z
N GLY A 1 -5.29 -6.46 8.94
CA GLY A 1 -4.25 -6.16 7.96
C GLY A 1 -3.06 -5.43 8.59
N LEU A 2 -1.91 -5.47 7.95
CA LEU A 2 -0.72 -4.76 8.40
C LEU A 2 -0.93 -3.24 8.29
N ARG A 3 -0.37 -2.49 9.24
CA ARG A 3 -0.50 -1.04 9.29
C ARG A 3 0.88 -0.42 9.02
N ILE A 4 1.12 -0.06 7.77
CA ILE A 4 2.38 0.52 7.32
C ILE A 4 2.68 1.82 8.06
N LYS A 5 3.93 1.96 8.49
CA LYS A 5 4.45 3.08 9.25
C LYS A 5 5.21 4.05 8.36
N ASP A 6 5.34 5.28 8.84
CA ASP A 6 6.14 6.33 8.22
C ASP A 6 7.61 5.92 8.15
N LEU A 7 8.29 6.20 7.04
CA LEU A 7 9.68 5.80 6.82
C LEU A 7 10.68 6.62 7.63
N VAL A 8 10.34 7.86 7.96
CA VAL A 8 11.19 8.76 8.77
C VAL A 8 10.89 8.60 10.26
N ASN A 9 9.61 8.43 10.61
CA ASN A 9 9.17 8.22 11.99
C ASN A 9 8.32 6.96 12.13
N PRO A 10 8.93 5.78 12.31
CA PRO A 10 8.21 4.51 12.35
C PRO A 10 7.30 4.31 13.57
N ALA A 11 7.27 5.25 14.51
CA ALA A 11 6.26 5.29 15.57
C ALA A 11 4.88 5.76 15.05
N LYS A 12 4.87 6.53 13.95
CA LYS A 12 3.65 7.05 13.32
C LYS A 12 3.19 6.15 12.17
N LYS A 13 1.88 6.20 11.82
CA LYS A 13 1.40 5.60 10.57
C LYS A 13 1.87 6.43 9.38
N MET A 14 2.09 5.79 8.23
CA MET A 14 2.25 6.48 6.95
C MET A 14 0.99 7.30 6.65
N SER A 15 1.12 8.58 6.35
CA SER A 15 -0.02 9.49 6.18
C SER A 15 0.17 10.42 5.00
N LYS A 16 -0.88 10.55 4.17
CA LYS A 16 -0.91 11.51 3.04
C LYS A 16 -0.72 12.98 3.47
N SER A 17 -0.98 13.29 4.75
CA SER A 17 -0.86 14.64 5.32
C SER A 17 0.57 14.99 5.75
N ASP A 18 1.57 14.15 5.46
CA ASP A 18 2.97 14.51 5.69
C ASP A 18 3.43 15.51 4.63
N GLU A 19 3.56 16.77 5.05
CA GLU A 19 3.99 17.88 4.19
C GLU A 19 5.40 17.70 3.63
N SER A 20 6.26 16.93 4.32
CA SER A 20 7.64 16.70 3.88
C SER A 20 7.71 15.71 2.71
N GLY A 21 6.71 14.83 2.59
CA GLY A 21 6.67 13.74 1.61
C GLY A 21 7.80 12.69 1.74
N LYS A 22 8.68 12.83 2.76
CA LYS A 22 9.84 11.95 2.94
C LYS A 22 9.48 10.63 3.60
N GLY A 23 8.48 10.66 4.46
CA GLY A 23 8.01 9.49 5.22
C GLY A 23 7.00 8.61 4.49
N ILE A 24 6.57 9.05 3.29
CA ILE A 24 5.52 8.37 2.52
C ILE A 24 5.98 7.99 1.10
N ILE A 25 5.51 6.85 0.60
CA ILE A 25 5.61 6.48 -0.79
C ILE A 25 4.22 6.63 -1.42
N PHE A 26 4.12 7.46 -2.45
CA PHE A 26 2.93 7.59 -3.28
C PHE A 26 3.00 6.61 -4.46
N LEU A 27 1.87 6.08 -4.89
CA LEU A 27 1.81 5.24 -6.10
C LEU A 27 2.22 5.99 -7.38
N SER A 28 2.21 7.33 -7.32
CA SER A 28 2.67 8.23 -8.38
C SER A 28 4.13 8.65 -8.24
N ASP A 29 4.84 8.22 -7.20
CA ASP A 29 6.26 8.54 -7.06
C ASP A 29 7.06 7.91 -8.21
N ASP A 30 8.07 8.64 -8.70
CA ASP A 30 9.07 8.06 -9.57
C ASP A 30 9.78 6.89 -8.86
N PRO A 31 9.92 5.70 -9.49
CA PRO A 31 10.49 4.52 -8.85
C PRO A 31 11.86 4.75 -8.23
N LYS A 32 12.73 5.57 -8.87
CA LYS A 32 14.04 5.92 -8.32
C LYS A 32 13.94 6.82 -7.07
N SER A 33 12.93 7.67 -7.02
CA SER A 33 12.65 8.51 -5.86
C SER A 33 12.14 7.67 -4.68
N ALA A 34 11.24 6.73 -4.93
CA ALA A 34 10.76 5.78 -3.92
C ALA A 34 11.91 4.90 -3.39
N HIS A 35 12.77 4.41 -4.27
CA HIS A 35 13.99 3.69 -3.89
C HIS A 35 14.85 4.48 -2.91
N LYS A 36 15.11 5.78 -3.20
CA LYS A 36 15.86 6.65 -2.30
C LYS A 36 15.17 6.86 -0.94
N LYS A 37 13.84 6.96 -0.91
CA LYS A 37 13.07 7.06 0.33
C LYS A 37 13.28 5.83 1.21
N ILE A 38 13.20 4.62 0.65
CA ILE A 38 13.47 3.36 1.38
C ILE A 38 14.91 3.32 1.89
N MET A 39 15.89 3.66 1.04
CA MET A 39 17.29 3.68 1.45
C MET A 39 17.56 4.63 2.61
N SER A 40 16.83 5.75 2.69
CA SER A 40 16.94 6.75 3.76
C SER A 40 16.03 6.49 4.96
N ALA A 41 15.22 5.43 4.94
CA ALA A 41 14.31 5.11 6.04
C ALA A 41 15.06 4.99 7.37
N THR A 42 14.43 5.50 8.43
CA THR A 42 14.99 5.45 9.78
C THR A 42 15.02 4.01 10.30
N THR A 43 16.17 3.59 10.80
CA THR A 43 16.39 2.30 11.44
C THR A 43 17.16 2.47 12.75
N ASP A 44 17.10 1.47 13.61
CA ASP A 44 17.83 1.41 14.87
C ASP A 44 19.34 1.19 14.66
N SER A 45 20.09 1.02 15.77
CA SER A 45 21.52 0.76 15.79
C SER A 45 21.89 -0.66 16.20
N ILE A 46 20.94 -1.60 16.28
CA ILE A 46 21.19 -2.99 16.69
C ILE A 46 22.05 -3.71 15.63
N GLY A 47 21.89 -3.35 14.35
CA GLY A 47 22.76 -3.81 13.28
C GLY A 47 22.45 -5.22 12.78
N LYS A 48 21.34 -5.83 13.20
CA LYS A 48 20.87 -7.15 12.71
C LYS A 48 19.38 -7.07 12.38
N VAL A 49 18.98 -7.56 11.23
CA VAL A 49 17.58 -7.60 10.82
C VAL A 49 16.82 -8.60 11.68
N GLN A 50 15.79 -8.13 12.35
CA GLN A 50 14.85 -8.95 13.11
C GLN A 50 13.47 -8.29 13.10
N TYR A 51 12.41 -9.08 13.08
CA TYR A 51 11.07 -8.57 13.24
C TYR A 51 10.76 -8.33 14.72
N ASP A 52 10.93 -7.09 15.16
CA ASP A 52 10.69 -6.63 16.54
C ASP A 52 10.10 -5.20 16.47
N LYS A 53 8.81 -5.09 16.71
CA LYS A 53 8.12 -3.78 16.62
C LYS A 53 8.48 -2.79 17.72
N GLU A 54 8.99 -3.28 18.84
CA GLU A 54 9.36 -2.44 19.99
C GLU A 54 10.77 -1.87 19.83
N ASN A 55 11.75 -2.74 19.51
CA ASN A 55 13.15 -2.37 19.45
C ASN A 55 13.63 -2.02 18.03
N GLN A 56 12.99 -2.58 16.99
CA GLN A 56 13.33 -2.37 15.58
C GLN A 56 12.11 -1.94 14.74
N PRO A 57 11.38 -0.88 15.11
CA PRO A 57 10.14 -0.50 14.42
C PRO A 57 10.38 -0.17 12.95
N GLY A 58 11.51 0.44 12.58
CA GLY A 58 11.86 0.75 11.20
C GLY A 58 12.13 -0.49 10.36
N ILE A 59 12.92 -1.43 10.86
CA ILE A 59 13.18 -2.72 10.18
C ILE A 59 11.91 -3.54 10.07
N SER A 60 11.13 -3.63 11.14
CA SER A 60 9.84 -4.33 11.13
C SER A 60 8.88 -3.76 10.08
N ASN A 61 8.82 -2.43 9.94
CA ASN A 61 8.03 -1.78 8.91
C ASN A 61 8.50 -2.14 7.49
N LEU A 62 9.80 -2.17 7.25
CA LEU A 62 10.34 -2.57 5.94
C LEU A 62 10.05 -4.04 5.61
N LEU A 63 10.09 -4.94 6.60
CA LEU A 63 9.68 -6.35 6.44
C LEU A 63 8.18 -6.46 6.11
N GLU A 64 7.34 -5.67 6.76
CA GLU A 64 5.90 -5.62 6.47
C GLU A 64 5.63 -5.11 5.03
N ILE A 65 6.31 -4.05 4.60
CA ILE A 65 6.20 -3.51 3.23
C ILE A 65 6.61 -4.59 2.21
N LEU A 66 7.77 -5.20 2.41
CA LEU A 66 8.30 -6.25 1.54
C LEU A 66 7.31 -7.42 1.39
N THR A 67 6.75 -7.87 2.51
CA THR A 67 5.77 -8.96 2.53
C THR A 67 4.53 -8.61 1.70
N LEU A 68 3.98 -7.39 1.89
CA LEU A 68 2.78 -6.96 1.18
C LEU A 68 3.00 -6.84 -0.33
N ILE A 69 4.15 -6.32 -0.75
CA ILE A 69 4.51 -6.20 -2.18
C ILE A 69 4.64 -7.58 -2.81
N ARG A 70 5.29 -8.52 -2.11
CA ARG A 70 5.42 -9.91 -2.58
C ARG A 70 4.08 -10.61 -2.70
N GLN A 71 3.17 -10.39 -1.76
CA GLN A 71 1.79 -10.91 -1.81
C GLN A 71 1.00 -10.32 -2.99
N ASP A 72 1.13 -9.02 -3.25
CA ASP A 72 0.50 -8.36 -4.41
C ASP A 72 1.04 -8.91 -5.74
N ALA A 73 2.32 -9.27 -5.79
CA ALA A 73 2.94 -9.94 -6.92
C ALA A 73 2.54 -11.43 -7.06
N GLY A 74 1.58 -11.91 -6.24
CA GLY A 74 1.06 -13.28 -6.29
C GLY A 74 1.95 -14.32 -5.60
N ARG A 75 2.94 -13.91 -4.80
CA ARG A 75 3.74 -14.85 -4.01
C ARG A 75 2.99 -15.24 -2.74
N GLU A 76 2.87 -16.53 -2.48
CA GLU A 76 2.28 -17.05 -1.24
C GLU A 76 3.30 -17.00 -0.11
N VAL A 77 3.53 -15.80 0.45
CA VAL A 77 4.48 -15.60 1.56
C VAL A 77 3.78 -14.99 2.76
N THR A 78 4.18 -15.43 3.95
CA THR A 78 3.74 -14.83 5.21
C THR A 78 4.80 -13.85 5.72
N LEU A 79 4.40 -12.96 6.64
CA LEU A 79 5.33 -12.05 7.30
C LEU A 79 6.42 -12.82 8.07
N GLU A 80 6.05 -13.93 8.70
CA GLU A 80 6.99 -14.79 9.40
C GLU A 80 8.05 -15.39 8.47
N GLN A 81 7.63 -15.88 7.30
CA GLN A 81 8.55 -16.39 6.28
C GLN A 81 9.49 -15.31 5.77
N THR A 82 8.95 -14.11 5.45
CA THR A 82 9.79 -12.97 5.03
C THR A 82 10.76 -12.56 6.15
N ALA A 83 10.31 -12.50 7.39
CA ALA A 83 11.17 -12.14 8.52
C ALA A 83 12.29 -13.16 8.74
N ASN A 84 11.99 -14.46 8.63
CA ASN A 84 12.97 -15.53 8.78
C ASN A 84 14.01 -15.56 7.64
N GLU A 85 13.62 -15.20 6.41
CA GLU A 85 14.52 -15.12 5.25
C GLU A 85 15.68 -14.14 5.48
N TYR A 86 15.40 -13.01 6.17
CA TYR A 86 16.39 -11.97 6.44
C TYR A 86 16.88 -11.94 7.88
N PHE A 87 16.46 -12.88 8.71
CA PHE A 87 16.84 -12.93 10.12
C PHE A 87 18.36 -12.95 10.30
N GLY A 88 18.87 -12.06 11.13
CA GLY A 88 20.30 -11.99 11.46
C GLY A 88 21.18 -11.33 10.39
N MET A 89 20.61 -10.86 9.28
CA MET A 89 21.35 -10.08 8.29
C MET A 89 21.95 -8.83 8.96
N ASP A 90 23.26 -8.67 8.92
CA ASP A 90 24.04 -7.69 9.69
C ASP A 90 24.32 -6.38 8.95
N ARG A 91 23.78 -6.21 7.75
CA ARG A 91 23.97 -5.02 6.90
C ARG A 91 22.64 -4.39 6.49
N TYR A 92 22.14 -3.48 7.30
CA TYR A 92 20.87 -2.76 7.01
C TYR A 92 20.83 -2.12 5.61
N GLY A 93 21.97 -1.64 5.12
CA GLY A 93 22.06 -1.07 3.77
C GLY A 93 21.72 -2.08 2.68
N ASP A 94 22.15 -3.33 2.83
CA ASP A 94 21.86 -4.39 1.87
C ASP A 94 20.39 -4.82 1.97
N PHE A 95 19.86 -4.97 3.18
CA PHE A 95 18.43 -5.24 3.39
C PHE A 95 17.54 -4.13 2.81
N LYS A 96 17.85 -2.85 3.11
CA LYS A 96 17.13 -1.70 2.54
C LYS A 96 17.16 -1.69 1.02
N ARG A 97 18.28 -2.08 0.41
CA ARG A 97 18.40 -2.16 -1.05
C ARG A 97 17.44 -3.20 -1.63
N ILE A 98 17.35 -4.38 -1.03
CA ILE A 98 16.39 -5.42 -1.45
C ILE A 98 14.96 -4.88 -1.40
N VAL A 99 14.58 -4.24 -0.29
CA VAL A 99 13.24 -3.65 -0.16
C VAL A 99 13.03 -2.53 -1.17
N ALA A 100 14.03 -1.68 -1.38
CA ALA A 100 13.97 -0.55 -2.31
C ALA A 100 13.81 -1.00 -3.77
N ASP A 101 14.50 -2.06 -4.16
CA ASP A 101 14.42 -2.63 -5.51
C ASP A 101 13.02 -3.23 -5.75
N GLU A 102 12.47 -4.01 -4.81
CA GLU A 102 11.11 -4.58 -4.94
C GLU A 102 10.03 -3.48 -4.90
N VAL A 103 10.21 -2.40 -4.12
CA VAL A 103 9.29 -1.23 -4.13
C VAL A 103 9.33 -0.51 -5.48
N ALA A 104 10.53 -0.29 -6.04
CA ALA A 104 10.67 0.38 -7.33
C ALA A 104 10.04 -0.44 -8.46
N GLU A 105 10.28 -1.75 -8.50
CA GLU A 105 9.67 -2.67 -9.46
C GLU A 105 8.14 -2.69 -9.32
N PHE A 106 7.61 -2.74 -8.10
CA PHE A 106 6.18 -2.66 -7.84
C PHE A 106 5.57 -1.39 -8.42
N LEU A 107 6.18 -0.22 -8.17
CA LEU A 107 5.69 1.07 -8.68
C LEU A 107 5.73 1.12 -10.20
N GLU A 108 6.81 0.66 -10.83
CA GLU A 108 6.93 0.61 -12.27
C GLU A 108 5.83 -0.27 -12.89
N ASN A 109 5.64 -1.47 -12.36
CA ASN A 109 4.59 -2.39 -12.81
C ASN A 109 3.18 -1.81 -12.59
N PHE A 110 2.93 -1.16 -11.46
CA PHE A 110 1.66 -0.50 -11.17
C PHE A 110 1.39 0.63 -12.15
N GLN A 111 2.36 1.52 -12.38
CA GLN A 111 2.23 2.68 -13.27
C GLN A 111 2.05 2.25 -14.74
N ASN A 112 2.75 1.21 -15.17
CA ASN A 112 2.58 0.64 -16.51
C ASN A 112 1.16 0.07 -16.70
N ARG A 113 0.64 -0.66 -15.70
CA ARG A 113 -0.75 -1.15 -15.73
C ARG A 113 -1.75 -0.01 -15.75
N LEU A 114 -1.52 1.02 -14.95
CA LEU A 114 -2.39 2.21 -14.92
C LEU A 114 -2.40 2.96 -16.26
N ALA A 115 -1.23 3.11 -16.89
CA ALA A 115 -1.12 3.76 -18.19
C ALA A 115 -1.78 2.96 -19.33
N ALA A 116 -1.94 1.66 -19.16
CA ALA A 116 -2.60 0.78 -20.11
C ALA A 116 -4.13 0.70 -19.93
N VAL A 117 -4.68 1.37 -18.92
CA VAL A 117 -6.13 1.37 -18.67
C VAL A 117 -6.86 2.15 -19.75
N ASP A 118 -7.89 1.55 -20.32
CA ASP A 118 -8.78 2.17 -21.30
C ASP A 118 -9.82 3.05 -20.58
N GLU A 119 -9.69 4.37 -20.73
CA GLU A 119 -10.60 5.34 -20.11
C GLU A 119 -12.05 5.17 -20.62
N GLN A 120 -12.24 4.82 -21.88
CA GLN A 120 -13.57 4.59 -22.43
C GLN A 120 -14.24 3.37 -21.78
N ALA A 121 -13.49 2.28 -21.57
CA ALA A 121 -13.98 1.10 -20.87
C ALA A 121 -14.38 1.40 -19.41
N ILE A 122 -13.67 2.31 -18.75
CA ILE A 122 -14.03 2.80 -17.41
C ILE A 122 -15.35 3.57 -17.47
N GLU A 123 -15.51 4.52 -18.38
CA GLU A 123 -16.72 5.32 -18.52
C GLU A 123 -17.94 4.43 -18.81
N GLU A 124 -17.81 3.48 -19.73
CA GLU A 124 -18.86 2.52 -20.05
C GLU A 124 -19.24 1.67 -18.83
N LYS A 125 -18.25 1.21 -18.05
CA LYS A 125 -18.49 0.45 -16.83
C LYS A 125 -19.17 1.27 -15.75
N LEU A 126 -18.78 2.53 -15.57
CA LEU A 126 -19.41 3.47 -14.64
C LEU A 126 -20.86 3.74 -15.01
N ALA A 127 -21.12 4.05 -16.28
CA ALA A 127 -22.48 4.30 -16.79
C ALA A 127 -23.40 3.08 -16.62
N SER A 128 -22.89 1.87 -16.92
CA SER A 128 -23.64 0.63 -16.70
C SER A 128 -23.95 0.41 -15.21
N SER A 129 -22.95 0.58 -14.36
CA SER A 129 -23.10 0.40 -12.91
C SER A 129 -24.06 1.44 -12.30
N GLU A 130 -24.00 2.68 -12.76
CA GLU A 130 -24.94 3.75 -12.36
C GLU A 130 -26.38 3.37 -12.73
N LYS A 131 -26.61 2.87 -13.94
CA LYS A 131 -27.93 2.44 -14.39
C LYS A 131 -28.49 1.32 -13.51
N ASP A 132 -27.66 0.32 -13.19
CA ASP A 132 -28.06 -0.80 -12.35
C ASP A 132 -28.38 -0.33 -10.91
N MET A 133 -27.53 0.53 -10.34
CA MET A 133 -27.75 1.10 -9.02
C MET A 133 -28.98 2.00 -8.95
N ASN A 134 -29.27 2.76 -10.01
CA ASN A 134 -30.47 3.60 -10.08
C ASN A 134 -31.76 2.78 -10.06
N VAL A 135 -31.77 1.58 -10.63
CA VAL A 135 -32.93 0.67 -10.50
C VAL A 135 -33.17 0.33 -9.03
N VAL A 136 -32.16 -0.15 -8.33
CA VAL A 136 -32.25 -0.55 -6.91
C VAL A 136 -32.61 0.65 -6.02
N ALA A 137 -31.99 1.81 -6.27
CA ALA A 137 -32.23 3.03 -5.50
C ALA A 137 -33.68 3.52 -5.68
N ASN A 138 -34.18 3.54 -6.91
CA ASN A 138 -35.54 3.98 -7.21
C ASN A 138 -36.60 3.03 -6.65
N GLU A 139 -36.40 1.72 -6.70
CA GLU A 139 -37.28 0.75 -6.05
C GLU A 139 -37.35 0.96 -4.54
N THR A 140 -36.20 1.19 -3.93
CA THR A 140 -36.12 1.45 -2.48
C THR A 140 -36.80 2.77 -2.12
N LEU A 141 -36.53 3.84 -2.90
CA LEU A 141 -37.15 5.14 -2.71
C LEU A 141 -38.68 5.04 -2.86
N TYR A 142 -39.15 4.31 -3.86
CA TYR A 142 -40.59 4.10 -4.07
C TYR A 142 -41.25 3.40 -2.88
N ARG A 143 -40.65 2.34 -2.35
CA ARG A 143 -41.15 1.65 -1.14
C ARG A 143 -41.21 2.57 0.06
N VAL A 144 -40.18 3.39 0.29
CA VAL A 144 -40.13 4.36 1.37
C VAL A 144 -41.24 5.40 1.21
N GLN A 145 -41.36 5.99 0.00
CA GLN A 145 -42.39 6.98 -0.28
C GLN A 145 -43.81 6.47 -0.06
N LYS A 146 -44.08 5.20 -0.39
CA LYS A 146 -45.37 4.55 -0.08
C LYS A 146 -45.56 4.38 1.41
N ALA A 147 -44.56 3.90 2.12
CA ALA A 147 -44.64 3.66 3.55
C ALA A 147 -44.91 4.92 4.39
N VAL A 148 -44.38 6.07 3.95
CA VAL A 148 -44.59 7.37 4.62
C VAL A 148 -45.76 8.19 4.03
N GLY A 149 -46.55 7.64 3.10
CA GLY A 149 -47.74 8.30 2.53
C GLY A 149 -47.46 9.39 1.49
N LEU A 150 -46.23 9.51 0.99
CA LEU A 150 -45.85 10.46 -0.07
C LEU A 150 -46.26 10.00 -1.49
N ARG A 151 -46.56 8.70 -1.64
CA ARG A 151 -47.10 8.11 -2.87
C ARG A 151 -48.24 7.13 -2.54
N LYS A 152 -49.22 7.06 -3.41
CA LYS A 152 -50.29 6.06 -3.38
C LYS A 152 -49.88 4.75 -4.04
#